data_db6ebc9eeef21b1cda3c3698596a778a
#
_entry.id   db6ebc9eeef21b1cda3c3698596a778a
#
_cell.length_a   1.000
_cell.length_b   1.000
_cell.length_c   1.000
_cell.angle_alpha   90.00
_cell.angle_beta   90.00
_cell.angle_gamma   90.00
#
_symmetry.space_group_name_H-M   'P 1'
#
loop_
_entity.id
_entity.type
_entity.pdbx_description
1 polymer ?
#
loop_
_entity_poly.entity_id
_entity_poly.type
_entity_poly.pdbx_seq_one_letter_code
_entity_poly.pdbx_strand_id
1 'polypeptide(L)'
;FAKKVNEYIESKGHNHHVVFLVDEIGQYIGDDSGLMLNLQTVVEDLGIYCSGKCWVLVTSQQDIDTLTKGQVKGNDFSKIQGRFNTRLSLSSSNVDEVIKKRLLSKTDGAKQTLEIMYSNKESILKNIINFTIDTAEMKNYQDSKDFVETYPFIPYQFNLLQRVFEGVRQHGASGKHISEGERSLLGAFQESAIRYKDYELGTLIPFHVFYETIENFLDGNIKSVISLASKNTRLNEFDVDVLKVLFLLKYVKEVKPNLENISILMLSNIDDDKIEIKRKIQESVNRLIRETLVQKNGDEYEFLTNDEQDINKEIQNMQVEIGEIIEKVKEIVFGDIYRTTKFRYSPKKDFSFNKYIDESPHGIANNEVGVKLITPHYDIDDMTDYDLKQLSIRENNVIIKLSNDMSYLEEI
;
A
#
# COMPACT_ATOMS: atom_id res chain seq x y z
N PHE A 1 23.94 -2.09 46.42
CA PHE A 1 23.26 -3.21 45.76
C PHE A 1 24.29 -4.30 45.40
N ALA A 2 25.30 -4.02 44.58
CA ALA A 2 26.26 -5.01 44.06
C ALA A 2 27.03 -5.79 45.16
N LYS A 3 27.42 -5.15 46.26
CA LYS A 3 28.07 -5.82 47.39
C LYS A 3 27.18 -6.91 48.01
N LYS A 4 25.89 -6.62 48.19
CA LYS A 4 24.92 -7.61 48.75
C LYS A 4 24.74 -8.79 47.78
N VAL A 5 24.75 -8.53 46.46
CA VAL A 5 24.70 -9.59 45.42
C VAL A 5 25.94 -10.48 45.54
N ASN A 6 27.12 -9.87 45.67
CA ASN A 6 28.35 -10.63 45.88
C ASN A 6 28.36 -11.49 47.15
N GLU A 7 27.94 -10.92 48.31
CA GLU A 7 27.78 -11.65 49.56
C GLU A 7 26.84 -12.86 49.39
N TYR A 8 25.75 -12.68 48.64
CA TYR A 8 24.82 -13.79 48.33
C TYR A 8 25.50 -14.86 47.46
N ILE A 9 26.22 -14.47 46.41
CA ILE A 9 26.93 -15.40 45.54
C ILE A 9 27.94 -16.23 46.35
N GLU A 10 28.73 -15.57 47.20
CA GLU A 10 29.74 -16.22 48.03
C GLU A 10 29.10 -17.20 49.05
N SER A 11 27.93 -16.83 49.60
CA SER A 11 27.20 -17.73 50.56
C SER A 11 26.70 -19.01 49.89
N LYS A 12 26.57 -19.05 48.57
CA LYS A 12 26.09 -20.22 47.81
C LYS A 12 27.21 -21.10 47.27
N GLY A 13 28.45 -20.64 47.36
CA GLY A 13 29.64 -21.39 46.94
C GLY A 13 30.28 -20.86 45.63
N HIS A 14 31.49 -21.34 45.36
CA HIS A 14 32.34 -20.79 44.30
C HIS A 14 31.81 -20.88 42.88
N ASN A 15 30.92 -21.80 42.55
CA ASN A 15 30.36 -22.02 41.22
C ASN A 15 28.98 -21.37 41.03
N HIS A 16 28.54 -20.53 41.97
CA HIS A 16 27.24 -19.88 41.90
C HIS A 16 27.33 -18.61 41.02
N HIS A 17 26.41 -18.44 40.12
CA HIS A 17 26.27 -17.28 39.28
C HIS A 17 24.85 -16.69 39.41
N VAL A 18 24.72 -15.38 39.18
CA VAL A 18 23.43 -14.68 39.18
C VAL A 18 23.21 -14.04 37.82
N VAL A 19 22.03 -14.23 37.28
CA VAL A 19 21.60 -13.59 36.03
C VAL A 19 20.40 -12.71 36.31
N PHE A 20 20.52 -11.45 36.03
CA PHE A 20 19.40 -10.49 36.02
C PHE A 20 18.80 -10.40 34.63
N LEU A 21 17.52 -10.68 34.51
CA LEU A 21 16.74 -10.51 33.28
C LEU A 21 15.82 -9.30 33.48
N VAL A 22 16.05 -8.25 32.73
CA VAL A 22 15.30 -7.00 32.86
C VAL A 22 14.61 -6.73 31.52
N ASP A 23 13.29 -6.81 31.53
CA ASP A 23 12.47 -6.63 30.34
C ASP A 23 12.08 -5.17 30.14
N GLU A 24 12.02 -4.74 28.88
CA GLU A 24 11.55 -3.42 28.45
C GLU A 24 12.22 -2.22 29.16
N ILE A 25 13.53 -2.32 29.40
CA ILE A 25 14.28 -1.27 30.10
C ILE A 25 14.19 0.11 29.40
N GLY A 26 14.01 0.12 28.08
CA GLY A 26 13.83 1.34 27.31
C GLY A 26 12.59 2.14 27.70
N GLN A 27 11.46 1.45 27.97
CA GLN A 27 10.22 2.10 28.44
C GLN A 27 10.37 2.65 29.85
N TYR A 28 11.06 1.92 30.73
CA TYR A 28 11.30 2.35 32.10
C TYR A 28 12.18 3.61 32.16
N ILE A 29 13.21 3.69 31.34
CA ILE A 29 14.12 4.82 31.28
C ILE A 29 13.44 6.02 30.59
N GLY A 30 12.73 5.79 29.49
CA GLY A 30 12.13 6.87 28.69
C GLY A 30 13.17 7.96 28.38
N ASP A 31 12.79 9.22 28.62
CA ASP A 31 13.66 10.39 28.43
C ASP A 31 14.46 10.78 29.68
N ASP A 32 14.44 9.96 30.76
CA ASP A 32 15.13 10.26 32.00
C ASP A 32 16.60 9.83 31.98
N SER A 33 17.47 10.80 31.72
CA SER A 33 18.92 10.59 31.71
C SER A 33 19.48 10.13 33.08
N GLY A 34 18.80 10.43 34.19
CA GLY A 34 19.20 10.01 35.52
C GLY A 34 19.00 8.50 35.73
N LEU A 35 17.87 7.95 35.25
CA LEU A 35 17.61 6.49 35.27
C LEU A 35 18.61 5.74 34.40
N MET A 36 18.98 6.31 33.26
CA MET A 36 19.99 5.76 32.37
C MET A 36 21.35 5.67 33.02
N LEU A 37 21.77 6.74 33.72
CA LEU A 37 23.02 6.76 34.46
C LEU A 37 23.00 5.76 35.64
N ASN A 38 21.87 5.61 36.31
CA ASN A 38 21.70 4.63 37.38
C ASN A 38 21.85 3.19 36.86
N LEU A 39 21.26 2.85 35.72
CA LEU A 39 21.45 1.53 35.10
C LEU A 39 22.91 1.26 34.81
N GLN A 40 23.61 2.23 34.21
CA GLN A 40 25.03 2.14 33.92
C GLN A 40 25.85 1.85 35.19
N THR A 41 25.59 2.63 36.23
CA THR A 41 26.31 2.48 37.53
C THR A 41 26.05 1.11 38.15
N VAL A 42 24.81 0.62 38.13
CA VAL A 42 24.44 -0.69 38.65
C VAL A 42 25.16 -1.82 37.89
N VAL A 43 25.20 -1.76 36.55
CA VAL A 43 25.87 -2.78 35.72
C VAL A 43 27.37 -2.77 35.94
N GLU A 44 27.97 -1.56 36.06
CA GLU A 44 29.41 -1.39 36.34
C GLU A 44 29.80 -1.94 37.70
N ASP A 45 29.04 -1.58 38.74
CA ASP A 45 29.24 -2.08 40.12
C ASP A 45 29.13 -3.60 40.21
N LEU A 46 28.15 -4.20 39.53
CA LEU A 46 27.99 -5.65 39.49
C LEU A 46 29.21 -6.32 38.81
N GLY A 47 29.74 -5.71 37.75
CA GLY A 47 30.96 -6.18 37.10
C GLY A 47 32.19 -6.15 38.03
N ILE A 48 32.34 -5.04 38.76
CA ILE A 48 33.48 -4.84 39.68
C ILE A 48 33.37 -5.77 40.91
N TYR A 49 32.24 -5.77 41.62
CA TYR A 49 32.12 -6.46 42.90
C TYR A 49 31.90 -7.97 42.74
N CYS A 50 31.24 -8.44 41.67
CA CYS A 50 30.93 -9.84 41.47
C CYS A 50 31.94 -10.59 40.62
N SER A 51 33.01 -9.94 40.12
CA SER A 51 34.14 -10.56 39.41
C SER A 51 33.74 -11.55 38.31
N GLY A 52 32.77 -11.15 37.46
CA GLY A 52 32.26 -11.98 36.35
C GLY A 52 31.24 -13.06 36.72
N LYS A 53 30.82 -13.16 37.98
CA LYS A 53 29.79 -14.11 38.42
C LYS A 53 28.39 -13.58 38.32
N CYS A 54 28.20 -12.34 37.84
CA CYS A 54 26.90 -11.72 37.69
C CYS A 54 26.71 -11.25 36.23
N TRP A 55 25.56 -11.53 35.67
CA TRP A 55 25.17 -11.18 34.30
C TRP A 55 23.90 -10.36 34.31
N VAL A 56 23.87 -9.35 33.44
CA VAL A 56 22.68 -8.50 33.26
C VAL A 56 22.28 -8.56 31.78
N LEU A 57 21.08 -9.08 31.50
CA LEU A 57 20.46 -9.11 30.20
C LEU A 57 19.29 -8.15 30.21
N VAL A 58 19.29 -7.22 29.26
CA VAL A 58 18.20 -6.24 29.14
C VAL A 58 17.55 -6.39 27.77
N THR A 59 16.25 -6.19 27.70
CA THR A 59 15.52 -6.05 26.42
C THR A 59 15.02 -4.63 26.24
N SER A 60 14.86 -4.19 25.00
CA SER A 60 14.26 -2.92 24.64
C SER A 60 13.57 -3.06 23.29
N GLN A 61 12.38 -2.48 23.15
CA GLN A 61 11.66 -2.46 21.86
C GLN A 61 12.22 -1.40 20.91
N GLN A 62 12.73 -0.30 21.47
CA GLN A 62 13.40 0.74 20.67
C GLN A 62 14.89 0.52 20.74
N ASP A 63 15.55 0.81 19.60
CA ASP A 63 16.99 0.84 19.60
C ASP A 63 17.45 1.88 20.65
N ILE A 64 18.23 1.42 21.63
CA ILE A 64 18.76 2.30 22.69
C ILE A 64 19.43 3.54 22.09
N ASP A 65 19.91 3.41 20.84
CA ASP A 65 20.51 4.50 20.07
C ASP A 65 19.51 5.56 19.59
N THR A 66 18.21 5.23 19.46
CA THR A 66 17.18 6.19 19.01
C THR A 66 16.54 6.98 20.14
N LEU A 67 16.50 6.43 21.35
CA LEU A 67 15.94 7.10 22.53
C LEU A 67 16.71 8.38 22.92
N THR A 68 17.93 8.55 22.43
CA THR A 68 18.84 9.61 22.87
C THR A 68 19.13 10.67 21.82
N LYS A 69 18.67 10.52 20.58
CA LYS A 69 18.92 11.51 19.50
C LYS A 69 18.21 12.85 19.69
N GLY A 70 17.28 12.95 20.65
CA GLY A 70 16.45 14.15 20.82
C GLY A 70 16.96 15.20 21.84
N GLN A 71 17.67 14.81 22.91
CA GLN A 71 17.94 15.75 24.02
C GLN A 71 19.28 15.61 24.78
N VAL A 72 20.10 14.59 24.53
CA VAL A 72 21.34 14.38 25.29
C VAL A 72 22.57 14.65 24.43
N LYS A 73 23.47 15.49 24.92
CA LYS A 73 24.78 15.79 24.28
C LYS A 73 25.55 14.49 24.07
N GLY A 74 25.95 14.21 22.82
CA GLY A 74 26.49 12.95 22.31
C GLY A 74 27.65 12.26 23.05
N ASN A 75 28.14 12.81 24.16
CA ASN A 75 29.24 12.27 24.96
C ASN A 75 28.79 11.28 26.06
N ASP A 76 27.56 11.33 26.51
CA ASP A 76 27.10 10.46 27.62
C ASP A 76 26.61 9.09 27.13
N PHE A 77 26.24 9.02 25.87
CA PHE A 77 25.68 7.81 25.26
C PHE A 77 26.74 6.73 24.91
N SER A 78 27.89 7.14 24.44
CA SER A 78 29.01 6.23 24.16
C SER A 78 29.46 5.44 25.40
N LYS A 79 29.16 5.96 26.60
CA LYS A 79 29.52 5.32 27.89
C LYS A 79 28.64 4.14 28.20
N ILE A 80 27.33 4.17 27.87
CA ILE A 80 26.42 3.04 28.06
C ILE A 80 26.72 1.92 27.08
N GLN A 81 26.98 2.31 25.84
CA GLN A 81 27.34 1.36 24.79
C GLN A 81 28.59 0.53 25.17
N GLY A 82 29.51 1.12 25.88
CA GLY A 82 30.72 0.41 26.37
C GLY A 82 30.47 -0.60 27.48
N ARG A 83 29.27 -0.63 28.12
CA ARG A 83 28.94 -1.56 29.22
C ARG A 83 28.18 -2.80 28.77
N PHE A 84 27.49 -2.74 27.62
CA PHE A 84 26.81 -3.88 27.00
C PHE A 84 27.57 -4.31 25.76
N ASN A 85 28.55 -5.22 25.94
CA ASN A 85 29.45 -5.66 24.85
C ASN A 85 28.74 -6.56 23.84
N THR A 86 27.75 -7.32 24.29
CA THR A 86 26.98 -8.21 23.41
C THR A 86 25.63 -7.60 23.13
N ARG A 87 25.36 -7.33 21.86
CA ARG A 87 24.08 -6.80 21.38
C ARG A 87 23.52 -7.75 20.37
N LEU A 88 22.26 -8.07 20.54
CA LEU A 88 21.49 -8.90 19.61
C LEU A 88 20.28 -8.08 19.17
N SER A 89 20.25 -7.73 17.90
CA SER A 89 19.06 -7.14 17.29
C SER A 89 18.18 -8.26 16.80
N LEU A 90 16.97 -8.35 17.36
CA LEU A 90 15.95 -9.26 16.86
C LEU A 90 15.16 -8.47 15.80
N SER A 91 15.38 -8.81 14.53
CA SER A 91 14.62 -8.21 13.44
C SER A 91 13.27 -8.90 13.30
N SER A 92 12.24 -8.12 12.92
CA SER A 92 10.90 -8.62 12.57
C SER A 92 10.89 -9.58 11.37
N SER A 93 12.03 -9.79 10.71
CA SER A 93 12.16 -10.73 9.58
C SER A 93 11.79 -12.18 9.94
N ASN A 94 11.64 -12.50 11.20
CA ASN A 94 11.32 -13.84 11.67
C ASN A 94 9.87 -14.02 12.14
N VAL A 95 9.01 -12.98 12.04
CA VAL A 95 7.58 -13.10 12.42
C VAL A 95 6.89 -14.14 11.56
N ASP A 96 7.24 -14.21 10.27
CA ASP A 96 6.73 -15.24 9.34
C ASP A 96 7.02 -16.65 9.86
N GLU A 97 8.23 -16.88 10.36
CA GLU A 97 8.63 -18.19 10.90
C GLU A 97 7.85 -18.53 12.18
N VAL A 98 7.61 -17.56 13.03
CA VAL A 98 6.82 -17.74 14.25
C VAL A 98 5.36 -18.08 13.89
N ILE A 99 4.76 -17.37 12.94
CA ILE A 99 3.40 -17.64 12.46
C ILE A 99 3.35 -19.08 11.88
N LYS A 100 4.24 -19.43 10.96
CA LYS A 100 4.30 -20.77 10.35
C LYS A 100 4.47 -21.88 11.39
N LYS A 101 5.39 -21.75 12.33
CA LYS A 101 5.72 -22.81 13.29
C LYS A 101 4.80 -22.88 14.50
N ARG A 102 4.24 -21.77 14.95
CA ARG A 102 3.45 -21.70 16.19
C ARG A 102 1.95 -21.63 15.92
N LEU A 103 1.52 -20.78 14.99
CA LEU A 103 0.12 -20.58 14.70
C LEU A 103 -0.40 -21.62 13.69
N LEU A 104 0.37 -21.89 12.61
CA LEU A 104 -0.05 -22.71 11.49
C LEU A 104 0.48 -24.15 11.55
N SER A 105 0.91 -24.63 12.71
CA SER A 105 1.37 -26.01 12.86
C SER A 105 0.26 -27.01 12.54
N LYS A 106 0.53 -27.96 11.65
CA LYS A 106 -0.44 -28.97 11.20
C LYS A 106 -0.10 -30.34 11.79
N THR A 107 -1.12 -31.17 11.99
CA THR A 107 -0.95 -32.59 12.27
C THR A 107 -0.40 -33.32 11.04
N ASP A 108 0.20 -34.49 11.21
CA ASP A 108 0.80 -35.22 10.09
C ASP A 108 -0.22 -35.64 9.04
N GLY A 109 -1.45 -36.00 9.44
CA GLY A 109 -2.53 -36.27 8.50
C GLY A 109 -2.94 -35.05 7.69
N ALA A 110 -3.00 -33.87 8.33
CA ALA A 110 -3.31 -32.61 7.62
C ALA A 110 -2.18 -32.26 6.64
N LYS A 111 -0.90 -32.47 7.01
CA LYS A 111 0.22 -32.25 6.08
C LYS A 111 0.11 -33.08 4.82
N GLN A 112 -0.12 -34.38 4.97
CA GLN A 112 -0.30 -35.30 3.82
C GLN A 112 -1.46 -34.89 2.91
N THR A 113 -2.58 -34.48 3.52
CA THR A 113 -3.74 -34.01 2.74
C THR A 113 -3.42 -32.74 1.95
N LEU A 114 -2.72 -31.78 2.57
CA LEU A 114 -2.30 -30.55 1.91
C LEU A 114 -1.25 -30.77 0.83
N GLU A 115 -0.31 -31.72 1.03
CA GLU A 115 0.68 -32.12 0.01
C GLU A 115 0.01 -32.70 -1.25
N ILE A 116 -0.98 -33.58 -1.06
CA ILE A 116 -1.77 -34.13 -2.17
C ILE A 116 -2.54 -33.03 -2.88
N MET A 117 -3.17 -32.13 -2.11
CA MET A 117 -3.91 -31.01 -2.68
C MET A 117 -2.97 -30.11 -3.51
N TYR A 118 -1.83 -29.72 -3.00
CA TYR A 118 -0.87 -28.91 -3.73
C TYR A 118 -0.43 -29.58 -5.02
N SER A 119 -0.06 -30.87 -4.96
CA SER A 119 0.36 -31.61 -6.15
C SER A 119 -0.70 -31.62 -7.26
N ASN A 120 -1.98 -31.65 -6.90
CA ASN A 120 -3.09 -31.62 -7.84
C ASN A 120 -3.42 -30.21 -8.36
N LYS A 121 -3.11 -29.15 -7.60
CA LYS A 121 -3.54 -27.78 -7.86
C LYS A 121 -2.37 -26.78 -8.11
N GLU A 122 -1.13 -27.25 -8.13
CA GLU A 122 0.07 -26.41 -8.27
C GLU A 122 -0.01 -25.46 -9.47
N SER A 123 -0.38 -25.99 -10.64
CA SER A 123 -0.48 -25.19 -11.85
C SER A 123 -1.59 -24.12 -11.77
N ILE A 124 -2.69 -24.45 -11.08
CA ILE A 124 -3.79 -23.51 -10.85
C ILE A 124 -3.31 -22.40 -9.91
N LEU A 125 -2.73 -22.75 -8.74
CA LEU A 125 -2.22 -21.79 -7.76
C LEU A 125 -1.19 -20.84 -8.35
N LYS A 126 -0.24 -21.36 -9.15
CA LYS A 126 0.77 -20.51 -9.82
C LYS A 126 0.16 -19.56 -10.83
N ASN A 127 -0.95 -19.92 -11.46
CA ASN A 127 -1.61 -19.10 -12.46
C ASN A 127 -2.53 -18.04 -11.83
N ILE A 128 -3.34 -18.42 -10.83
CA ILE A 128 -4.27 -17.46 -10.19
C ILE A 128 -3.57 -16.42 -9.33
N ILE A 129 -2.40 -16.75 -8.74
CA ILE A 129 -1.61 -15.86 -7.88
C ILE A 129 -0.44 -15.27 -8.71
N ASN A 130 -0.76 -14.51 -9.74
CA ASN A 130 0.24 -13.87 -10.60
C ASN A 130 -0.06 -12.38 -10.73
N PHE A 131 0.71 -11.56 -10.00
CA PHE A 131 0.59 -10.10 -10.01
C PHE A 131 1.09 -9.49 -11.32
N THR A 132 0.65 -8.29 -11.63
CA THR A 132 1.09 -7.55 -12.83
C THR A 132 2.59 -7.22 -12.78
N ILE A 133 3.21 -7.11 -13.95
CA ILE A 133 4.69 -6.94 -14.10
C ILE A 133 5.19 -5.65 -13.44
N ASP A 134 4.35 -4.63 -13.35
CA ASP A 134 4.63 -3.33 -12.73
C ASP A 134 4.48 -3.34 -11.19
N THR A 135 4.10 -4.48 -10.63
CA THR A 135 4.04 -4.71 -9.18
C THR A 135 5.39 -5.23 -8.69
N ALA A 136 5.83 -4.81 -7.49
CA ALA A 136 7.00 -5.38 -6.87
C ALA A 136 6.86 -6.91 -6.72
N GLU A 137 7.98 -7.64 -6.71
CA GLU A 137 7.96 -9.10 -6.61
C GLU A 137 7.21 -9.57 -5.36
N MET A 138 6.07 -10.20 -5.59
CA MET A 138 5.22 -10.79 -4.56
C MET A 138 5.44 -12.29 -4.48
N LYS A 139 5.69 -12.80 -3.26
CA LYS A 139 5.96 -14.22 -3.05
C LYS A 139 4.70 -15.04 -3.32
N ASN A 140 4.84 -16.06 -4.16
CA ASN A 140 3.86 -17.13 -4.34
C ASN A 140 4.37 -18.41 -3.65
N TYR A 141 3.57 -19.45 -3.55
CA TYR A 141 3.99 -20.78 -3.08
C TYR A 141 5.15 -21.30 -3.91
N GLN A 142 6.26 -21.61 -3.26
CA GLN A 142 7.47 -22.10 -3.93
C GLN A 142 7.38 -23.59 -4.22
N ASP A 143 6.94 -24.36 -3.24
CA ASP A 143 6.81 -25.80 -3.28
C ASP A 143 5.68 -26.30 -2.36
N SER A 144 5.49 -27.61 -2.32
CA SER A 144 4.52 -28.27 -1.46
C SER A 144 4.75 -28.00 0.03
N LYS A 145 6.00 -27.90 0.45
CA LYS A 145 6.36 -27.64 1.85
C LYS A 145 5.96 -26.22 2.24
N ASP A 146 6.27 -25.22 1.41
CA ASP A 146 5.87 -23.84 1.66
C ASP A 146 4.35 -23.69 1.70
N PHE A 147 3.63 -24.39 0.79
CA PHE A 147 2.16 -24.45 0.83
C PHE A 147 1.65 -25.02 2.14
N VAL A 148 2.14 -26.16 2.58
CA VAL A 148 1.74 -26.79 3.84
C VAL A 148 2.02 -25.91 5.05
N GLU A 149 3.16 -25.22 5.07
CA GLU A 149 3.55 -24.36 6.17
C GLU A 149 2.70 -23.07 6.25
N THR A 150 2.28 -22.51 5.11
CA THR A 150 1.59 -21.21 5.04
C THR A 150 0.08 -21.31 4.95
N TYR A 151 -0.48 -22.39 4.42
CA TYR A 151 -1.94 -22.56 4.26
C TYR A 151 -2.69 -22.30 5.58
N PRO A 152 -3.82 -21.58 5.57
CA PRO A 152 -4.62 -21.09 4.44
C PRO A 152 -4.21 -19.70 3.90
N PHE A 153 -3.08 -19.18 4.35
CA PHE A 153 -2.54 -17.89 3.89
C PHE A 153 -1.67 -18.07 2.64
N ILE A 154 -1.63 -17.02 1.82
CA ILE A 154 -0.76 -16.96 0.64
C ILE A 154 0.54 -16.25 1.02
N PRO A 155 1.73 -16.73 0.57
CA PRO A 155 3.02 -16.22 1.02
C PRO A 155 3.21 -14.70 0.89
N TYR A 156 2.63 -14.03 -0.13
CA TYR A 156 2.73 -12.57 -0.27
C TYR A 156 2.09 -11.82 0.89
N GLN A 157 1.08 -12.41 1.55
CA GLN A 157 0.31 -11.73 2.60
C GLN A 157 1.17 -11.35 3.81
N PHE A 158 2.20 -12.14 4.12
CA PHE A 158 3.11 -11.87 5.23
C PHE A 158 3.83 -10.53 5.05
N ASN A 159 4.50 -10.35 3.92
CA ASN A 159 5.22 -9.11 3.61
C ASN A 159 4.27 -7.95 3.34
N LEU A 160 3.19 -8.19 2.59
CA LEU A 160 2.24 -7.13 2.24
C LEU A 160 1.56 -6.55 3.50
N LEU A 161 1.13 -7.41 4.43
CA LEU A 161 0.50 -6.96 5.67
C LEU A 161 1.48 -6.15 6.53
N GLN A 162 2.75 -6.55 6.60
CA GLN A 162 3.77 -5.77 7.29
C GLN A 162 3.88 -4.35 6.70
N ARG A 163 3.92 -4.22 5.36
CA ARG A 163 3.97 -2.91 4.67
C ARG A 163 2.71 -2.08 4.92
N VAL A 164 1.54 -2.74 4.97
CA VAL A 164 0.30 -2.06 5.35
C VAL A 164 0.40 -1.48 6.75
N PHE A 165 0.88 -2.24 7.74
CA PHE A 165 1.08 -1.72 9.10
C PHE A 165 2.08 -0.57 9.14
N GLU A 166 3.17 -0.63 8.38
CA GLU A 166 4.15 0.45 8.25
C GLU A 166 3.53 1.70 7.62
N GLY A 167 2.77 1.55 6.53
CA GLY A 167 2.10 2.64 5.85
C GLY A 167 1.01 3.32 6.70
N VAL A 168 0.17 2.52 7.35
CA VAL A 168 -0.85 3.03 8.29
C VAL A 168 -0.20 3.78 9.46
N ARG A 169 0.92 3.28 9.98
CA ARG A 169 1.69 3.93 11.03
C ARG A 169 2.21 5.30 10.64
N GLN A 170 2.66 5.45 9.39
CA GLN A 170 3.23 6.70 8.90
C GLN A 170 2.15 7.74 8.55
N HIS A 171 1.00 7.31 8.07
CA HIS A 171 0.03 8.17 7.40
C HIS A 171 -1.39 8.13 7.97
N GLY A 172 -1.78 7.10 8.70
CA GLY A 172 -3.18 6.85 9.06
C GLY A 172 -3.45 6.54 10.52
N ALA A 173 -2.45 6.61 11.42
CA ALA A 173 -2.62 6.20 12.79
C ALA A 173 -2.82 7.38 13.74
N SER A 174 -3.82 7.27 14.61
CA SER A 174 -3.93 8.13 15.79
C SER A 174 -2.78 7.80 16.75
N GLY A 175 -1.82 8.71 16.89
CA GLY A 175 -0.53 8.64 17.60
C GLY A 175 -0.37 7.89 18.93
N LYS A 176 -1.23 6.95 19.31
CA LYS A 176 -1.26 6.41 20.67
C LYS A 176 -0.77 4.96 20.89
N HIS A 177 -0.63 4.08 19.90
CA HIS A 177 -0.29 2.67 20.18
C HIS A 177 0.57 1.95 19.12
N ILE A 178 1.57 2.62 18.59
CA ILE A 178 2.35 2.12 17.45
C ILE A 178 3.54 1.22 17.88
N SER A 179 3.81 1.09 19.17
CA SER A 179 4.94 0.29 19.68
C SER A 179 4.78 -1.24 19.56
N GLU A 180 3.57 -1.73 19.21
CA GLU A 180 3.24 -3.16 19.20
C GLU A 180 3.17 -3.78 17.80
N GLY A 181 3.88 -3.25 16.80
CA GLY A 181 3.75 -3.67 15.39
C GLY A 181 3.85 -5.18 15.14
N GLU A 182 4.75 -5.88 15.83
CA GLU A 182 4.92 -7.33 15.67
C GLU A 182 3.80 -8.13 16.34
N ARG A 183 3.34 -7.71 17.51
CA ARG A 183 2.19 -8.32 18.19
C ARG A 183 0.92 -8.14 17.40
N SER A 184 0.75 -6.97 16.79
CA SER A 184 -0.40 -6.66 15.93
C SER A 184 -0.41 -7.51 14.66
N LEU A 185 0.77 -7.74 14.05
CA LEU A 185 0.90 -8.61 12.89
C LEU A 185 0.55 -10.06 13.24
N LEU A 186 1.11 -10.60 14.33
CA LEU A 186 0.78 -11.95 14.82
C LEU A 186 -0.71 -12.06 15.15
N GLY A 187 -1.28 -11.05 15.81
CA GLY A 187 -2.71 -10.96 16.14
C GLY A 187 -3.59 -11.02 14.89
N ALA A 188 -3.24 -10.28 13.83
CA ALA A 188 -3.99 -10.26 12.58
C ALA A 188 -4.06 -11.65 11.93
N PHE A 189 -2.95 -12.38 11.87
CA PHE A 189 -2.93 -13.75 11.37
C PHE A 189 -3.71 -14.70 12.27
N GLN A 190 -3.59 -14.54 13.60
CA GLN A 190 -4.31 -15.38 14.57
C GLN A 190 -5.82 -15.19 14.47
N GLU A 191 -6.31 -13.96 14.49
CA GLU A 191 -7.74 -13.63 14.38
C GLU A 191 -8.32 -14.14 13.06
N SER A 192 -7.60 -13.92 11.94
CA SER A 192 -7.99 -14.43 10.63
C SER A 192 -8.04 -15.95 10.59
N ALA A 193 -7.05 -16.65 11.15
CA ALA A 193 -7.03 -18.11 11.21
C ALA A 193 -8.19 -18.67 12.07
N ILE A 194 -8.49 -18.04 13.20
CA ILE A 194 -9.62 -18.43 14.08
C ILE A 194 -10.95 -18.26 13.35
N ARG A 195 -11.13 -17.16 12.60
CA ARG A 195 -12.36 -16.89 11.84
C ARG A 195 -12.62 -17.95 10.77
N TYR A 196 -11.55 -18.45 10.12
CA TYR A 196 -11.62 -19.41 9.03
C TYR A 196 -11.42 -20.87 9.45
N LYS A 197 -11.32 -21.17 10.76
CA LYS A 197 -11.02 -22.53 11.28
C LYS A 197 -12.02 -23.61 10.89
N ASP A 198 -13.29 -23.24 10.69
CA ASP A 198 -14.40 -24.17 10.41
C ASP A 198 -14.75 -24.19 8.91
N TYR A 199 -13.98 -23.52 8.06
CA TYR A 199 -14.18 -23.51 6.60
C TYR A 199 -13.63 -24.79 5.96
N GLU A 200 -14.15 -25.11 4.78
CA GLU A 200 -13.76 -26.31 4.04
C GLU A 200 -12.32 -26.24 3.51
N LEU A 201 -11.76 -27.41 3.24
CA LEU A 201 -10.44 -27.56 2.67
C LEU A 201 -10.41 -26.94 1.25
N GLY A 202 -9.39 -26.15 0.94
CA GLY A 202 -9.29 -25.37 -0.29
C GLY A 202 -9.60 -23.89 -0.10
N THR A 203 -10.16 -23.50 1.06
CA THR A 203 -10.37 -22.10 1.39
C THR A 203 -9.04 -21.37 1.56
N LEU A 204 -8.93 -20.19 0.97
CA LEU A 204 -7.84 -19.22 1.17
C LEU A 204 -8.39 -18.03 1.95
N ILE A 205 -7.55 -17.36 2.69
CA ILE A 205 -7.95 -16.17 3.44
C ILE A 205 -7.76 -14.92 2.55
N PRO A 206 -8.86 -14.24 2.14
CA PRO A 206 -8.76 -13.04 1.32
C PRO A 206 -8.15 -11.87 2.12
N PHE A 207 -7.49 -10.94 1.42
CA PHE A 207 -6.70 -9.90 2.08
C PHE A 207 -7.55 -8.88 2.86
N HIS A 208 -8.81 -8.64 2.45
CA HIS A 208 -9.71 -7.71 3.16
C HIS A 208 -9.96 -8.10 4.62
N VAL A 209 -9.81 -9.39 4.97
CA VAL A 209 -10.04 -9.89 6.34
C VAL A 209 -9.12 -9.24 7.36
N PHE A 210 -7.91 -8.87 6.94
CA PHE A 210 -6.94 -8.18 7.82
C PHE A 210 -7.37 -6.77 8.22
N TYR A 211 -8.35 -6.17 7.52
CA TYR A 211 -8.85 -4.84 7.86
C TYR A 211 -9.38 -4.77 9.29
N GLU A 212 -10.07 -5.79 9.77
CA GLU A 212 -10.70 -5.79 11.11
C GLU A 212 -9.67 -5.62 12.24
N THR A 213 -8.49 -6.22 12.11
CA THR A 213 -7.41 -6.01 13.08
C THR A 213 -6.78 -4.62 12.92
N ILE A 214 -6.60 -4.17 11.67
CA ILE A 214 -5.99 -2.86 11.38
C ILE A 214 -6.91 -1.72 11.80
N GLU A 215 -8.23 -1.88 11.70
CA GLU A 215 -9.21 -0.88 12.09
C GLU A 215 -8.99 -0.34 13.50
N ASN A 216 -8.52 -1.18 14.44
CA ASN A 216 -8.26 -0.77 15.81
C ASN A 216 -7.18 0.32 15.93
N PHE A 217 -6.32 0.48 14.94
CA PHE A 217 -5.21 1.44 14.91
C PHE A 217 -5.51 2.69 14.08
N LEU A 218 -6.65 2.73 13.36
CA LEU A 218 -6.99 3.81 12.44
C LEU A 218 -7.61 5.02 13.16
N ASP A 219 -7.42 6.19 12.56
CA ASP A 219 -8.13 7.40 12.94
C ASP A 219 -9.64 7.30 12.67
N GLY A 220 -10.44 8.00 13.47
CA GLY A 220 -11.89 7.98 13.39
C GLY A 220 -12.44 8.39 12.02
N ASN A 221 -11.77 9.31 11.32
CA ASN A 221 -12.17 9.77 9.99
C ASN A 221 -12.08 8.65 8.95
N ILE A 222 -11.02 7.85 8.99
CA ILE A 222 -10.83 6.72 8.08
C ILE A 222 -11.84 5.60 8.39
N LYS A 223 -12.01 5.25 9.67
CA LYS A 223 -12.99 4.25 10.11
C LYS A 223 -14.41 4.61 9.65
N SER A 224 -14.75 5.90 9.70
CA SER A 224 -16.08 6.38 9.34
C SER A 224 -16.44 6.08 7.88
N VAL A 225 -15.49 6.16 6.95
CA VAL A 225 -15.73 5.88 5.52
C VAL A 225 -16.24 4.45 5.33
N ILE A 226 -15.50 3.46 5.87
CA ILE A 226 -15.88 2.05 5.70
C ILE A 226 -17.12 1.70 6.51
N SER A 227 -17.28 2.29 7.72
CA SER A 227 -18.49 2.12 8.53
C SER A 227 -19.74 2.72 7.87
N LEU A 228 -19.63 3.84 7.17
CA LEU A 228 -20.74 4.43 6.41
C LEU A 228 -21.00 3.62 5.13
N ALA A 229 -19.98 3.17 4.43
CA ALA A 229 -20.12 2.30 3.27
C ALA A 229 -20.87 1.00 3.59
N SER A 230 -20.59 0.38 4.74
CA SER A 230 -21.28 -0.85 5.19
C SER A 230 -22.77 -0.65 5.51
N LYS A 231 -23.22 0.60 5.75
CA LYS A 231 -24.62 0.97 6.00
C LYS A 231 -25.32 1.48 4.74
N ASN A 232 -24.59 1.68 3.66
CA ASN A 232 -25.14 2.19 2.41
C ASN A 232 -25.93 1.10 1.69
N THR A 233 -27.22 1.30 1.51
CA THR A 233 -28.12 0.32 0.85
C THR A 233 -27.87 0.12 -0.65
N ARG A 234 -27.05 0.98 -1.28
CA ARG A 234 -26.64 0.88 -2.68
C ARG A 234 -25.41 -0.02 -2.87
N LEU A 235 -24.74 -0.36 -1.78
CA LEU A 235 -23.57 -1.23 -1.75
C LEU A 235 -23.94 -2.58 -1.16
N ASN A 236 -23.28 -3.63 -1.62
CA ASN A 236 -23.37 -4.95 -1.03
C ASN A 236 -22.13 -5.27 -0.20
N GLU A 237 -22.10 -6.40 0.50
CA GLU A 237 -20.99 -6.83 1.36
C GLU A 237 -19.68 -6.95 0.58
N PHE A 238 -19.74 -7.51 -0.64
CA PHE A 238 -18.56 -7.64 -1.50
C PHE A 238 -17.95 -6.28 -1.88
N ASP A 239 -18.79 -5.24 -2.08
CA ASP A 239 -18.31 -3.89 -2.37
C ASP A 239 -17.52 -3.31 -1.19
N VAL A 240 -18.00 -3.56 0.02
CA VAL A 240 -17.31 -3.13 1.25
C VAL A 240 -15.98 -3.89 1.40
N ASP A 241 -15.92 -5.16 1.06
CA ASP A 241 -14.69 -5.94 1.11
C ASP A 241 -13.67 -5.49 0.07
N VAL A 242 -14.10 -5.14 -1.15
CA VAL A 242 -13.24 -4.49 -2.15
C VAL A 242 -12.74 -3.14 -1.64
N LEU A 243 -13.60 -2.33 -1.01
CA LEU A 243 -13.23 -1.05 -0.43
C LEU A 243 -12.18 -1.20 0.68
N LYS A 244 -12.31 -2.24 1.54
CA LYS A 244 -11.30 -2.59 2.55
C LYS A 244 -9.95 -2.93 1.92
N VAL A 245 -9.93 -3.71 0.82
CA VAL A 245 -8.68 -4.01 0.09
C VAL A 245 -8.05 -2.74 -0.46
N LEU A 246 -8.82 -1.88 -1.10
CA LEU A 246 -8.31 -0.61 -1.63
C LEU A 246 -7.75 0.29 -0.53
N PHE A 247 -8.41 0.34 0.63
CA PHE A 247 -7.88 1.04 1.80
C PHE A 247 -6.54 0.45 2.26
N LEU A 248 -6.42 -0.88 2.37
CA LEU A 248 -5.20 -1.55 2.80
C LEU A 248 -4.03 -1.27 1.85
N LEU A 249 -4.31 -1.05 0.57
CA LEU A 249 -3.31 -0.70 -0.44
C LEU A 249 -2.98 0.80 -0.48
N LYS A 250 -3.81 1.69 0.07
CA LYS A 250 -3.67 3.15 -0.07
C LYS A 250 -2.26 3.68 0.24
N TYR A 251 -1.59 3.09 1.23
CA TYR A 251 -0.26 3.51 1.65
C TYR A 251 0.85 2.54 1.24
N VAL A 252 0.54 1.57 0.37
CA VAL A 252 1.48 0.56 -0.11
C VAL A 252 1.80 0.82 -1.57
N LYS A 253 3.02 1.24 -1.86
CA LYS A 253 3.46 1.58 -3.23
C LYS A 253 3.84 0.36 -4.08
N GLU A 254 4.04 -0.78 -3.45
CA GLU A 254 4.57 -1.98 -4.08
C GLU A 254 3.52 -2.77 -4.85
N VAL A 255 2.23 -2.57 -4.56
CA VAL A 255 1.13 -3.23 -5.25
C VAL A 255 0.23 -2.17 -5.88
N LYS A 256 0.13 -2.20 -7.19
CA LYS A 256 -0.77 -1.34 -7.92
C LYS A 256 -2.21 -1.83 -7.78
N PRO A 257 -3.15 -0.97 -7.37
CA PRO A 257 -4.54 -1.33 -7.13
C PRO A 257 -5.35 -1.40 -8.44
N ASN A 258 -4.88 -2.20 -9.41
CA ASN A 258 -5.60 -2.51 -10.65
C ASN A 258 -6.49 -3.75 -10.50
N LEU A 259 -7.39 -3.99 -11.45
CA LEU A 259 -8.35 -5.12 -11.41
C LEU A 259 -7.68 -6.48 -11.25
N GLU A 260 -6.53 -6.67 -11.90
CA GLU A 260 -5.78 -7.94 -11.83
C GLU A 260 -5.28 -8.19 -10.42
N ASN A 261 -4.61 -7.22 -9.83
CA ASN A 261 -4.03 -7.34 -8.50
C ASN A 261 -5.11 -7.41 -7.41
N ILE A 262 -6.18 -6.61 -7.52
CA ILE A 262 -7.32 -6.70 -6.60
C ILE A 262 -7.96 -8.08 -6.66
N SER A 263 -8.06 -8.71 -7.86
CA SER A 263 -8.62 -10.06 -7.98
C SER A 263 -7.82 -11.11 -7.21
N ILE A 264 -6.50 -10.97 -7.17
CA ILE A 264 -5.62 -11.86 -6.41
C ILE A 264 -5.81 -11.66 -4.90
N LEU A 265 -5.95 -10.41 -4.46
CA LEU A 265 -6.17 -10.08 -3.05
C LEU A 265 -7.54 -10.50 -2.53
N MET A 266 -8.50 -10.69 -3.43
CA MET A 266 -9.88 -11.13 -3.12
C MET A 266 -10.07 -12.64 -3.25
N LEU A 267 -9.03 -13.42 -3.61
CA LEU A 267 -9.12 -14.89 -3.68
C LEU A 267 -9.55 -15.48 -2.34
N SER A 268 -10.58 -16.30 -2.36
CA SER A 268 -11.18 -16.95 -1.19
C SER A 268 -11.11 -18.48 -1.25
N ASN A 269 -10.82 -19.05 -2.41
CA ASN A 269 -10.68 -20.49 -2.62
C ASN A 269 -9.66 -20.80 -3.73
N ILE A 270 -9.04 -21.96 -3.63
CA ILE A 270 -8.09 -22.47 -4.65
C ILE A 270 -8.77 -22.65 -6.02
N ASP A 271 -10.04 -22.97 -6.02
CA ASP A 271 -10.85 -23.23 -7.22
C ASP A 271 -11.63 -21.99 -7.71
N ASP A 272 -11.30 -20.82 -7.20
CA ASP A 272 -11.91 -19.56 -7.62
C ASP A 272 -11.68 -19.30 -9.12
N ASP A 273 -12.74 -18.91 -9.83
CA ASP A 273 -12.66 -18.44 -11.21
C ASP A 273 -12.20 -16.96 -11.22
N LYS A 274 -10.94 -16.75 -11.58
CA LYS A 274 -10.35 -15.42 -11.64
C LYS A 274 -11.07 -14.46 -12.59
N ILE A 275 -11.66 -14.97 -13.68
CA ILE A 275 -12.40 -14.14 -14.66
C ILE A 275 -13.70 -13.65 -14.01
N GLU A 276 -14.39 -14.51 -13.31
CA GLU A 276 -15.63 -14.16 -12.61
C GLU A 276 -15.35 -13.19 -11.45
N ILE A 277 -14.28 -13.39 -10.69
CA ILE A 277 -13.86 -12.45 -9.64
C ILE A 277 -13.57 -11.08 -10.23
N LYS A 278 -12.80 -11.00 -11.31
CA LYS A 278 -12.51 -9.72 -11.99
C LYS A 278 -13.79 -9.02 -12.45
N ARG A 279 -14.74 -9.76 -13.01
CA ARG A 279 -16.04 -9.20 -13.42
C ARG A 279 -16.78 -8.59 -12.21
N LYS A 280 -16.85 -9.33 -11.09
CA LYS A 280 -17.49 -8.87 -9.85
C LYS A 280 -16.78 -7.62 -9.29
N ILE A 281 -15.44 -7.59 -9.32
CA ILE A 281 -14.66 -6.44 -8.86
C ILE A 281 -14.93 -5.24 -9.76
N GLN A 282 -14.97 -5.40 -11.09
CA GLN A 282 -15.28 -4.31 -12.02
C GLN A 282 -16.65 -3.69 -11.72
N GLU A 283 -17.66 -4.53 -11.46
CA GLU A 283 -19.01 -4.07 -11.07
C GLU A 283 -18.97 -3.35 -9.71
N SER A 284 -18.18 -3.87 -8.78
CA SER A 284 -18.01 -3.32 -7.44
C SER A 284 -17.35 -1.95 -7.48
N VAL A 285 -16.21 -1.82 -8.16
CA VAL A 285 -15.50 -0.51 -8.24
C VAL A 285 -16.35 0.52 -8.97
N ASN A 286 -17.17 0.13 -9.97
CA ASN A 286 -18.09 1.05 -10.62
C ASN A 286 -19.17 1.58 -9.64
N ARG A 287 -19.67 0.75 -8.71
CA ARG A 287 -20.58 1.21 -7.66
C ARG A 287 -19.87 2.12 -6.66
N LEU A 288 -18.66 1.75 -6.23
CA LEU A 288 -17.85 2.54 -5.30
C LEU A 288 -17.47 3.92 -5.86
N ILE A 289 -17.18 4.02 -7.17
CA ILE A 289 -16.93 5.29 -7.86
C ILE A 289 -18.19 6.17 -7.85
N ARG A 290 -19.35 5.59 -8.17
CA ARG A 290 -20.64 6.34 -8.14
C ARG A 290 -20.98 6.90 -6.76
N GLU A 291 -20.59 6.21 -5.70
CA GLU A 291 -20.74 6.64 -4.31
C GLU A 291 -19.57 7.56 -3.83
N THR A 292 -18.65 7.92 -4.71
CA THR A 292 -17.49 8.80 -4.45
C THR A 292 -16.55 8.24 -3.35
N LEU A 293 -16.50 6.93 -3.19
CA LEU A 293 -15.63 6.24 -2.22
C LEU A 293 -14.28 5.85 -2.82
N VAL A 294 -14.24 5.76 -4.15
CA VAL A 294 -13.09 5.35 -4.93
C VAL A 294 -12.95 6.27 -6.14
N GLN A 295 -11.73 6.63 -6.48
CA GLN A 295 -11.39 7.33 -7.72
C GLN A 295 -10.63 6.36 -8.65
N LYS A 296 -10.85 6.50 -9.95
CA LYS A 296 -10.10 5.79 -10.98
C LYS A 296 -9.06 6.72 -11.60
N ASN A 297 -7.79 6.31 -11.54
CA ASN A 297 -6.66 7.02 -12.14
C ASN A 297 -6.00 6.08 -13.17
N GLY A 298 -6.30 6.25 -14.46
CA GLY A 298 -5.90 5.31 -15.50
C GLY A 298 -6.47 3.90 -15.23
N ASP A 299 -5.61 2.91 -14.99
CA ASP A 299 -6.02 1.54 -14.67
C ASP A 299 -6.04 1.22 -13.18
N GLU A 300 -5.70 2.19 -12.32
CA GLU A 300 -5.61 2.04 -10.87
C GLU A 300 -6.86 2.62 -10.18
N TYR A 301 -7.26 2.02 -9.05
CA TYR A 301 -8.41 2.43 -8.24
C TYR A 301 -7.93 2.86 -6.86
N GLU A 302 -8.23 4.07 -6.46
CA GLU A 302 -7.76 4.66 -5.22
C GLU A 302 -8.90 4.86 -4.21
N PHE A 303 -8.69 4.43 -2.96
CA PHE A 303 -9.59 4.70 -1.85
C PHE A 303 -9.54 6.19 -1.48
N LEU A 304 -10.70 6.81 -1.32
CA LEU A 304 -10.82 8.21 -0.92
C LEU A 304 -11.18 8.35 0.56
N THR A 305 -10.38 9.12 1.29
CA THR A 305 -10.71 9.60 2.65
C THR A 305 -11.87 10.60 2.60
N ASN A 306 -12.48 10.96 3.74
CA ASN A 306 -13.56 11.93 3.77
C ASN A 306 -13.16 13.26 3.12
N ASP A 307 -11.97 13.77 3.42
CA ASP A 307 -11.49 15.04 2.87
C ASP A 307 -11.28 14.95 1.35
N GLU A 308 -10.73 13.84 0.86
CA GLU A 308 -10.56 13.58 -0.58
C GLU A 308 -11.90 13.41 -1.30
N GLN A 309 -12.90 12.79 -0.64
CA GLN A 309 -14.26 12.69 -1.18
C GLN A 309 -14.92 14.07 -1.34
N ASP A 310 -14.73 14.94 -0.35
CA ASP A 310 -15.30 16.28 -0.40
C ASP A 310 -14.64 17.12 -1.50
N ILE A 311 -13.32 17.04 -1.64
CA ILE A 311 -12.59 17.67 -2.74
C ILE A 311 -13.06 17.11 -4.10
N ASN A 312 -13.19 15.79 -4.22
CA ASN A 312 -13.63 15.17 -5.47
C ASN A 312 -15.06 15.58 -5.85
N LYS A 313 -15.97 15.67 -4.87
CA LYS A 313 -17.33 16.21 -5.11
C LYS A 313 -17.31 17.67 -5.55
N GLU A 314 -16.42 18.46 -4.97
CA GLU A 314 -16.26 19.87 -5.35
C GLU A 314 -15.75 19.97 -6.79
N ILE A 315 -14.74 19.17 -7.17
CA ILE A 315 -14.23 19.09 -8.56
C ILE A 315 -15.35 18.68 -9.52
N GLN A 316 -16.11 17.61 -9.19
CA GLN A 316 -17.22 17.14 -10.04
C GLN A 316 -18.35 18.16 -10.18
N ASN A 317 -18.56 19.03 -9.18
CA ASN A 317 -19.56 20.09 -9.20
C ASN A 317 -19.06 21.38 -9.87
N MET A 318 -17.75 21.49 -10.15
CA MET A 318 -17.22 22.62 -10.88
C MET A 318 -17.69 22.55 -12.34
N GLN A 319 -18.44 23.58 -12.76
CA GLN A 319 -18.79 23.77 -14.16
C GLN A 319 -17.62 24.45 -14.86
N VAL A 320 -16.84 23.66 -15.60
CA VAL A 320 -15.80 24.21 -16.47
C VAL A 320 -16.47 24.68 -17.77
N GLU A 321 -16.29 25.95 -18.14
CA GLU A 321 -16.80 26.45 -19.40
C GLU A 321 -16.06 25.79 -20.57
N ILE A 322 -16.80 25.40 -21.62
CA ILE A 322 -16.23 24.78 -22.84
C ILE A 322 -15.07 25.62 -23.41
N GLY A 323 -15.17 26.94 -23.30
CA GLY A 323 -14.10 27.87 -23.70
C GLY A 323 -12.77 27.62 -22.97
N GLU A 324 -12.80 27.33 -21.68
CA GLU A 324 -11.59 27.02 -20.88
C GLU A 324 -10.97 25.69 -21.28
N ILE A 325 -11.82 24.67 -21.52
CA ILE A 325 -11.36 23.36 -22.05
C ILE A 325 -10.65 23.54 -23.40
N ILE A 326 -11.25 24.29 -24.32
CA ILE A 326 -10.68 24.56 -25.64
C ILE A 326 -9.34 25.31 -25.52
N GLU A 327 -9.23 26.30 -24.63
CA GLU A 327 -7.95 27.00 -24.40
C GLU A 327 -6.87 26.05 -23.86
N LYS A 328 -7.21 25.17 -22.93
CA LYS A 328 -6.28 24.18 -22.38
C LYS A 328 -5.84 23.17 -23.44
N VAL A 329 -6.76 22.66 -24.24
CA VAL A 329 -6.46 21.78 -25.38
C VAL A 329 -5.53 22.47 -26.39
N LYS A 330 -5.72 23.76 -26.69
CA LYS A 330 -4.82 24.55 -27.54
C LYS A 330 -3.40 24.60 -26.97
N GLU A 331 -3.26 24.89 -25.68
CA GLU A 331 -1.97 24.95 -25.02
C GLU A 331 -1.23 23.61 -25.16
N ILE A 332 -1.88 22.51 -24.87
CA ILE A 332 -1.29 21.18 -24.92
C ILE A 332 -0.95 20.80 -26.38
N VAL A 333 -1.93 20.89 -27.27
CA VAL A 333 -1.76 20.41 -28.64
C VAL A 333 -0.76 21.27 -29.41
N PHE A 334 -0.91 22.58 -29.38
CA PHE A 334 -0.09 23.47 -30.19
C PHE A 334 1.10 24.09 -29.45
N GLY A 335 1.07 24.10 -28.13
CA GLY A 335 2.18 24.50 -27.28
C GLY A 335 3.19 23.40 -27.03
N ASP A 336 2.71 22.17 -26.77
CA ASP A 336 3.59 21.08 -26.36
C ASP A 336 3.78 19.99 -27.41
N ILE A 337 2.71 19.54 -28.07
CA ILE A 337 2.76 18.40 -29.01
C ILE A 337 3.16 18.86 -30.40
N TYR A 338 2.42 19.77 -31.02
CA TYR A 338 2.60 20.21 -32.39
C TYR A 338 3.00 21.68 -32.49
N ARG A 339 4.25 21.98 -32.17
CA ARG A 339 4.79 23.35 -32.16
C ARG A 339 5.09 23.91 -33.58
N THR A 340 5.10 23.06 -34.60
CA THR A 340 5.43 23.44 -35.95
C THR A 340 4.45 24.48 -36.50
N THR A 341 4.95 25.57 -37.07
CA THR A 341 4.16 26.67 -37.63
C THR A 341 4.32 26.81 -39.14
N LYS A 342 5.22 26.07 -39.76
CA LYS A 342 5.53 26.11 -41.18
C LYS A 342 5.68 24.71 -41.72
N PHE A 343 5.13 24.49 -42.91
CA PHE A 343 5.33 23.28 -43.69
C PHE A 343 6.39 23.53 -44.76
N ARG A 344 7.47 22.75 -44.77
CA ARG A 344 8.52 22.83 -45.78
C ARG A 344 8.13 22.04 -47.01
N TYR A 345 7.72 22.75 -48.05
CA TYR A 345 7.36 22.15 -49.33
C TYR A 345 8.59 21.78 -50.16
N SER A 346 9.62 22.62 -50.13
CA SER A 346 10.89 22.39 -50.83
C SER A 346 12.05 23.04 -50.07
N PRO A 347 13.33 22.74 -50.41
CA PRO A 347 14.47 23.38 -49.75
C PRO A 347 14.46 24.93 -49.80
N LYS A 348 13.68 25.51 -50.72
CA LYS A 348 13.62 26.97 -50.93
C LYS A 348 12.25 27.58 -50.61
N LYS A 349 11.25 26.78 -50.19
CA LYS A 349 9.89 27.26 -49.99
C LYS A 349 9.20 26.63 -48.81
N ASP A 350 8.89 27.48 -47.84
CA ASP A 350 8.09 27.14 -46.65
C ASP A 350 6.71 27.83 -46.74
N PHE A 351 5.67 27.14 -46.27
CA PHE A 351 4.33 27.70 -46.12
C PHE A 351 3.98 27.78 -44.65
N SER A 352 3.61 28.95 -44.18
CA SER A 352 2.99 29.14 -42.87
C SER A 352 1.52 28.73 -42.95
N PHE A 353 1.00 28.21 -41.84
CA PHE A 353 -0.40 27.78 -41.73
C PHE A 353 -0.99 28.22 -40.41
N ASN A 354 -2.32 28.39 -40.40
CA ASN A 354 -3.10 28.67 -39.18
C ASN A 354 -3.34 27.39 -38.38
N LYS A 355 -3.62 27.56 -37.11
CA LYS A 355 -3.97 26.48 -36.20
C LYS A 355 -5.30 26.79 -35.53
N TYR A 356 -6.21 25.80 -35.45
CA TYR A 356 -7.53 25.94 -34.86
C TYR A 356 -7.86 24.74 -33.99
N ILE A 357 -8.50 24.98 -32.86
CA ILE A 357 -9.29 23.97 -32.13
C ILE A 357 -10.74 24.41 -32.26
N ASP A 358 -11.56 23.58 -32.88
CA ASP A 358 -12.93 23.93 -33.27
C ASP A 358 -12.97 25.23 -34.06
N GLU A 359 -13.71 26.25 -33.65
CA GLU A 359 -13.73 27.57 -34.26
C GLU A 359 -12.69 28.55 -33.70
N SER A 360 -11.92 28.12 -32.68
CA SER A 360 -11.03 28.98 -31.94
C SER A 360 -9.60 28.93 -32.46
N PRO A 361 -9.03 30.06 -32.98
CA PRO A 361 -7.67 30.10 -33.50
C PRO A 361 -6.63 30.05 -32.38
N HIS A 362 -5.48 29.41 -32.66
CA HIS A 362 -4.27 29.49 -31.84
C HIS A 362 -3.31 30.51 -32.45
N GLY A 363 -3.26 31.69 -31.85
CA GLY A 363 -2.47 32.81 -32.38
C GLY A 363 -3.20 33.61 -33.47
N ILE A 364 -2.44 34.29 -34.30
CA ILE A 364 -2.99 35.14 -35.37
C ILE A 364 -3.23 34.28 -36.62
N ALA A 365 -4.49 34.21 -37.06
CA ALA A 365 -4.92 33.43 -38.21
C ALA A 365 -4.96 34.32 -39.47
N ASN A 366 -3.83 34.48 -40.12
CA ASN A 366 -3.68 35.33 -41.32
C ASN A 366 -3.10 34.58 -42.55
N ASN A 367 -3.01 33.26 -42.50
CA ASN A 367 -2.54 32.42 -43.60
C ASN A 367 -3.73 31.88 -44.41
N GLU A 368 -3.47 31.50 -45.67
CA GLU A 368 -4.50 30.97 -46.58
C GLU A 368 -4.92 29.51 -46.25
N VAL A 369 -4.07 28.79 -45.54
CA VAL A 369 -4.28 27.37 -45.18
C VAL A 369 -4.08 27.16 -43.71
N GLY A 370 -4.69 26.13 -43.14
CA GLY A 370 -4.58 25.82 -41.74
C GLY A 370 -4.69 24.34 -41.41
N VAL A 371 -4.50 24.05 -40.11
CA VAL A 371 -4.82 22.77 -39.47
C VAL A 371 -5.89 23.03 -38.42
N LYS A 372 -7.00 22.35 -38.53
CA LYS A 372 -8.15 22.45 -37.63
C LYS A 372 -8.38 21.11 -36.94
N LEU A 373 -8.28 21.08 -35.61
CA LEU A 373 -8.72 19.95 -34.80
C LEU A 373 -10.21 20.17 -34.42
N ILE A 374 -10.98 19.12 -34.52
CA ILE A 374 -12.39 19.09 -34.11
C ILE A 374 -12.48 18.22 -32.88
N THR A 375 -12.93 18.83 -31.78
CA THR A 375 -13.17 18.15 -30.51
C THR A 375 -14.58 17.57 -30.47
N PRO A 376 -14.89 16.65 -29.54
CA PRO A 376 -16.25 16.19 -29.29
C PRO A 376 -17.23 17.28 -28.86
N HIS A 377 -16.75 18.43 -28.37
CA HIS A 377 -17.59 19.60 -28.01
C HIS A 377 -18.03 20.46 -29.22
N TYR A 378 -17.45 20.19 -30.38
CA TYR A 378 -17.88 20.85 -31.61
C TYR A 378 -19.26 20.32 -31.99
N ASP A 379 -20.23 21.19 -32.17
CA ASP A 379 -21.70 20.93 -32.30
C ASP A 379 -22.04 20.12 -33.57
N ILE A 380 -21.44 18.92 -33.75
CA ILE A 380 -21.60 18.10 -34.94
C ILE A 380 -21.57 16.62 -34.57
N ASP A 381 -22.58 16.19 -33.84
CA ASP A 381 -22.74 14.76 -33.50
C ASP A 381 -22.92 13.83 -34.72
N ASP A 382 -23.31 14.38 -35.88
CA ASP A 382 -23.66 13.62 -37.09
C ASP A 382 -22.78 13.90 -38.31
N MET A 383 -21.59 14.55 -38.15
CA MET A 383 -20.71 14.78 -39.33
C MET A 383 -20.15 13.50 -39.92
N THR A 384 -20.54 13.23 -41.14
CA THR A 384 -19.98 12.16 -41.95
C THR A 384 -18.58 12.57 -42.52
N ASP A 385 -17.82 11.59 -42.95
CA ASP A 385 -16.55 11.85 -43.65
C ASP A 385 -16.71 12.76 -44.88
N TYR A 386 -17.87 12.75 -45.48
CA TYR A 386 -18.19 13.62 -46.60
C TYR A 386 -18.31 15.08 -46.14
N ASP A 387 -18.99 15.33 -45.04
CA ASP A 387 -19.17 16.68 -44.45
C ASP A 387 -17.83 17.26 -44.02
N LEU A 388 -16.96 16.46 -43.42
CA LEU A 388 -15.59 16.85 -43.04
C LEU A 388 -14.76 17.22 -44.28
N LYS A 389 -14.90 16.49 -45.37
CA LYS A 389 -14.26 16.82 -46.63
C LYS A 389 -14.75 18.14 -47.19
N GLN A 390 -16.05 18.39 -47.16
CA GLN A 390 -16.62 19.67 -47.63
C GLN A 390 -16.15 20.83 -46.77
N LEU A 391 -16.08 20.65 -45.48
CA LEU A 391 -15.57 21.63 -44.53
C LEU A 391 -14.10 21.96 -44.81
N SER A 392 -13.26 20.92 -45.02
CA SER A 392 -11.85 21.06 -45.33
C SER A 392 -11.64 21.89 -46.59
N ILE A 393 -12.41 21.62 -47.65
CA ILE A 393 -12.34 22.34 -48.92
C ILE A 393 -12.80 23.80 -48.78
N ARG A 394 -13.90 24.01 -48.05
CA ARG A 394 -14.48 25.32 -47.86
C ARG A 394 -13.57 26.27 -47.05
N GLU A 395 -12.90 25.75 -46.06
CA GLU A 395 -12.07 26.54 -45.15
C GLU A 395 -10.57 26.51 -45.51
N ASN A 396 -10.17 25.74 -46.49
CA ASN A 396 -8.76 25.47 -46.83
C ASN A 396 -7.94 24.95 -45.66
N ASN A 397 -8.56 24.14 -44.75
CA ASN A 397 -7.91 23.58 -43.60
C ASN A 397 -7.78 22.05 -43.71
N VAL A 398 -6.67 21.51 -43.23
CA VAL A 398 -6.58 20.08 -42.94
C VAL A 398 -7.34 19.82 -41.66
N ILE A 399 -8.37 18.95 -41.73
CA ILE A 399 -9.20 18.64 -40.58
C ILE A 399 -8.76 17.34 -39.92
N ILE A 400 -8.63 17.37 -38.61
CA ILE A 400 -8.32 16.21 -37.75
C ILE A 400 -9.49 16.13 -36.74
N LYS A 401 -10.32 15.07 -36.81
CA LYS A 401 -11.38 14.81 -35.88
C LYS A 401 -10.84 13.94 -34.74
N LEU A 402 -10.98 14.38 -33.51
CA LEU A 402 -10.69 13.58 -32.30
C LEU A 402 -11.77 12.53 -32.09
N SER A 403 -11.45 11.49 -31.30
CA SER A 403 -12.46 10.48 -30.96
C SER A 403 -13.59 11.08 -30.14
N ASN A 404 -14.79 10.48 -30.23
CA ASN A 404 -15.96 10.95 -29.45
C ASN A 404 -15.90 10.47 -27.97
N ASP A 405 -14.76 10.00 -27.50
CA ASP A 405 -14.59 9.63 -26.11
C ASP A 405 -14.33 10.89 -25.27
N MET A 406 -15.41 11.35 -24.63
CA MET A 406 -15.39 12.56 -23.79
C MET A 406 -14.59 12.39 -22.51
N SER A 407 -14.38 11.15 -22.04
CA SER A 407 -13.75 10.86 -20.75
C SER A 407 -12.33 11.43 -20.66
N TYR A 408 -11.59 11.46 -21.77
CA TYR A 408 -10.24 12.03 -21.80
C TYR A 408 -10.19 13.55 -21.84
N LEU A 409 -11.24 14.22 -22.30
CA LEU A 409 -11.28 15.68 -22.34
C LEU A 409 -11.72 16.31 -21.01
N GLU A 410 -12.47 15.55 -20.20
CA GLU A 410 -12.86 15.96 -18.85
C GLU A 410 -11.73 15.79 -17.83
N GLU A 411 -10.73 14.94 -18.13
CA GLU A 411 -9.56 14.73 -17.28
C GLU A 411 -8.44 15.78 -17.51
N ILE A 412 -8.48 16.56 -18.59
CA ILE A 412 -7.52 17.63 -18.93
C ILE A 412 -7.86 18.94 -18.23
#